data_402f1e429d6bd72236f38f389e7b4584
#
_entry.id   402f1e429d6bd72236f38f389e7b4584
#
_cell.length_a   1.000
_cell.length_b   1.000
_cell.length_c   1.000
_cell.angle_alpha   90.00
_cell.angle_beta   90.00
_cell.angle_gamma   90.00
#
_symmetry.space_group_name_H-M   'P 1'
#
loop_
_entity.id
_entity.type
_entity.pdbx_description
1 polymer ?
#
loop_
_entity_poly.entity_id
_entity_poly.type
_entity_poly.pdbx_seq_one_letter_code
_entity_poly.pdbx_strand_id
1 'polypeptide(L)'
;DLDTTGDLVAVRTDDAVHVGTVEQLRNNTAVTYPTDASCGEVSANAGTFALACGSQVRLFDASGETTLEVEEPATAAVVTSSGEVVTASDAQRKVWVYRDGKKVDTISVARETDQLIAMQLPDQDDAVVRINRFDTTIQDVDWTGGRQGGTLRVGLGVGKIDGTDGVVLAADATGSQLFVYNTMDIIRLHQTAPVAQGPWDVTWDAANKLAWITSTADNTATGYDLSGGVPAQKAQVATVADPQSIISLDDATLIIASATGDGIQIVKETM
;
A
#
# COMPACT_ATOMS: atom_id res chain seq x y z
N ASP A 1 8.54 -6.05 -3.08
CA ASP A 1 7.31 -5.31 -2.81
C ASP A 1 6.30 -5.52 -3.94
N LEU A 2 5.01 -5.52 -3.61
CA LEU A 2 3.91 -5.77 -4.55
C LEU A 2 2.87 -4.67 -4.44
N ASP A 3 2.22 -4.34 -5.57
CA ASP A 3 0.94 -3.64 -5.58
C ASP A 3 0.14 -4.02 -6.83
N THR A 4 -1.17 -3.69 -6.86
CA THR A 4 -2.07 -4.08 -7.95
C THR A 4 -3.10 -3.02 -8.28
N THR A 5 -3.47 -2.95 -9.57
CA THR A 5 -4.57 -2.13 -10.05
C THR A 5 -5.23 -2.77 -11.26
N GLY A 6 -6.52 -3.07 -11.18
CA GLY A 6 -7.20 -3.90 -12.17
C GLY A 6 -6.53 -5.26 -12.32
N ASP A 7 -6.23 -5.66 -13.55
CA ASP A 7 -5.56 -6.95 -13.84
C ASP A 7 -4.01 -6.87 -13.78
N LEU A 8 -3.46 -5.68 -13.55
CA LEU A 8 -2.02 -5.47 -13.53
C LEU A 8 -1.46 -5.61 -12.11
N VAL A 9 -0.31 -6.24 -12.05
CA VAL A 9 0.49 -6.42 -10.84
C VAL A 9 1.86 -5.79 -11.08
N ALA A 10 2.33 -4.99 -10.14
CA ALA A 10 3.71 -4.55 -10.08
C ALA A 10 4.48 -5.38 -9.04
N VAL A 11 5.62 -5.89 -9.44
CA VAL A 11 6.58 -6.58 -8.58
C VAL A 11 7.86 -5.75 -8.55
N ARG A 12 8.15 -5.11 -7.43
CA ARG A 12 9.38 -4.38 -7.23
C ARG A 12 10.43 -5.25 -6.57
N THR A 13 11.58 -5.36 -7.22
CA THR A 13 12.83 -5.95 -6.69
C THR A 13 13.84 -4.83 -6.43
N ASP A 14 15.04 -5.15 -5.95
CA ASP A 14 16.08 -4.14 -5.70
C ASP A 14 16.53 -3.41 -6.98
N ASP A 15 16.45 -4.06 -8.13
CA ASP A 15 16.99 -3.59 -9.40
C ASP A 15 15.96 -3.34 -10.49
N ALA A 16 14.69 -3.69 -10.27
CA ALA A 16 13.63 -3.54 -11.26
C ALA A 16 12.22 -3.44 -10.69
N VAL A 17 11.30 -2.91 -11.50
CA VAL A 17 9.86 -3.14 -11.38
C VAL A 17 9.39 -3.95 -12.57
N HIS A 18 8.69 -5.06 -12.32
CA HIS A 18 8.06 -5.89 -13.33
C HIS A 18 6.55 -5.61 -13.30
N VAL A 19 5.99 -5.14 -14.42
CA VAL A 19 4.57 -4.81 -14.53
C VAL A 19 3.92 -5.71 -15.57
N GLY A 20 2.84 -6.38 -15.18
CA GLY A 20 2.09 -7.26 -16.08
C GLY A 20 0.96 -7.98 -15.37
N THR A 21 0.20 -8.77 -16.12
CA THR A 21 -0.80 -9.67 -15.53
C THR A 21 -0.12 -10.86 -14.82
N VAL A 22 -0.86 -11.56 -13.98
CA VAL A 22 -0.37 -12.80 -13.32
C VAL A 22 0.20 -13.81 -14.34
N GLU A 23 -0.45 -13.95 -15.48
CA GLU A 23 0.01 -14.85 -16.53
C GLU A 23 1.36 -14.40 -17.13
N GLN A 24 1.51 -13.09 -17.37
CA GLN A 24 2.76 -12.52 -17.87
C GLN A 24 3.90 -12.67 -16.86
N LEU A 25 3.63 -12.48 -15.58
CA LEU A 25 4.61 -12.70 -14.52
C LEU A 25 5.04 -14.17 -14.44
N ARG A 26 4.09 -15.12 -14.48
CA ARG A 26 4.39 -16.56 -14.50
C ARG A 26 5.21 -17.01 -15.71
N ASN A 27 4.98 -16.40 -16.85
CA ASN A 27 5.66 -16.74 -18.11
C ASN A 27 6.94 -15.91 -18.35
N ASN A 28 7.33 -15.03 -17.40
CA ASN A 28 8.45 -14.09 -17.52
C ASN A 28 8.33 -13.19 -18.77
N THR A 29 7.12 -12.75 -19.09
CA THR A 29 6.81 -11.84 -20.21
C THR A 29 6.28 -10.49 -19.75
N ALA A 30 6.26 -10.23 -18.45
CA ALA A 30 5.96 -8.92 -17.87
C ALA A 30 6.99 -7.88 -18.34
N VAL A 31 6.55 -6.64 -18.49
CA VAL A 31 7.46 -5.54 -18.85
C VAL A 31 8.36 -5.25 -17.67
N THR A 32 9.66 -5.15 -17.92
CA THR A 32 10.66 -4.89 -16.89
C THR A 32 11.23 -3.50 -17.04
N TYR A 33 11.16 -2.72 -15.98
CA TYR A 33 11.70 -1.38 -15.87
C TYR A 33 12.86 -1.39 -14.87
N PRO A 34 14.13 -1.21 -15.28
CA PRO A 34 15.25 -1.12 -14.35
C PRO A 34 15.08 0.01 -13.35
N THR A 35 15.35 -0.26 -12.07
CA THR A 35 15.27 0.71 -10.97
C THR A 35 16.52 0.65 -10.11
N ASP A 36 16.62 1.56 -9.16
CA ASP A 36 17.67 1.57 -8.14
C ASP A 36 17.10 1.09 -6.79
N ALA A 37 17.89 0.41 -6.01
CA ALA A 37 17.49 -0.07 -4.68
C ALA A 37 17.08 1.07 -3.72
N SER A 38 17.52 2.30 -3.98
CA SER A 38 17.14 3.49 -3.22
C SER A 38 15.74 4.03 -3.53
N CYS A 39 15.07 3.54 -4.59
CA CYS A 39 13.67 3.86 -4.85
C CYS A 39 12.78 3.32 -3.73
N GLY A 40 11.67 4.01 -3.46
CA GLY A 40 10.69 3.64 -2.45
C GLY A 40 9.89 2.38 -2.74
N GLU A 41 8.81 2.17 -2.01
CA GLU A 41 7.82 1.13 -2.28
C GLU A 41 6.99 1.53 -3.51
N VAL A 42 6.51 0.54 -4.28
CA VAL A 42 5.54 0.79 -5.34
C VAL A 42 4.15 0.99 -4.73
N SER A 43 3.38 1.90 -5.27
CA SER A 43 1.96 2.10 -4.91
C SER A 43 1.08 2.06 -6.16
N ALA A 44 -0.17 1.67 -6.03
CA ALA A 44 -1.12 1.58 -7.12
C ALA A 44 -2.43 2.30 -6.80
N ASN A 45 -2.99 3.01 -7.78
CA ASN A 45 -4.34 3.54 -7.72
C ASN A 45 -4.84 3.88 -9.13
N ALA A 46 -6.12 3.70 -9.39
CA ALA A 46 -6.80 4.13 -10.62
C ALA A 46 -6.08 3.75 -11.94
N GLY A 47 -5.51 2.55 -12.02
CA GLY A 47 -4.83 2.05 -13.22
C GLY A 47 -3.37 2.45 -13.35
N THR A 48 -2.80 3.16 -12.38
CA THR A 48 -1.42 3.66 -12.42
C THR A 48 -0.63 3.21 -11.19
N PHE A 49 0.59 2.75 -11.43
CA PHE A 49 1.59 2.53 -10.38
C PHE A 49 2.50 3.74 -10.25
N ALA A 50 2.88 4.09 -9.03
CA ALA A 50 3.85 5.14 -8.75
C ALA A 50 5.03 4.60 -7.94
N LEU A 51 6.23 5.04 -8.29
CA LEU A 51 7.48 4.70 -7.61
C LEU A 51 8.32 5.97 -7.42
N ALA A 52 8.53 6.36 -6.17
CA ALA A 52 9.42 7.47 -5.85
C ALA A 52 10.90 7.04 -5.95
N CYS A 53 11.70 7.77 -6.73
CA CYS A 53 13.12 7.51 -6.94
C CYS A 53 13.91 8.82 -6.75
N GLY A 54 13.97 9.34 -5.53
CA GLY A 54 14.67 10.58 -5.23
C GLY A 54 14.03 11.79 -5.91
N SER A 55 14.71 12.41 -6.87
CA SER A 55 14.20 13.58 -7.61
C SER A 55 13.21 13.24 -8.72
N GLN A 56 12.81 11.99 -8.85
CA GLN A 56 11.86 11.52 -9.85
C GLN A 56 10.77 10.66 -9.24
N VAL A 57 9.55 10.78 -9.77
CA VAL A 57 8.49 9.78 -9.61
C VAL A 57 8.26 9.11 -10.93
N ARG A 58 8.41 7.80 -10.97
CA ARG A 58 8.16 6.96 -12.14
C ARG A 58 6.74 6.44 -12.06
N LEU A 59 6.00 6.61 -13.13
CA LEU A 59 4.60 6.20 -13.24
C LEU A 59 4.49 5.13 -14.31
N PHE A 60 3.82 4.03 -13.99
CA PHE A 60 3.65 2.89 -14.91
C PHE A 60 2.16 2.60 -15.05
N ASP A 61 1.70 2.40 -16.28
CA ASP A 61 0.34 2.00 -16.60
C ASP A 61 0.33 1.01 -17.79
N ALA A 62 -0.84 0.69 -18.30
CA ALA A 62 -0.99 -0.19 -19.46
C ALA A 62 -0.36 0.37 -20.75
N SER A 63 -0.11 1.68 -20.83
CA SER A 63 0.50 2.35 -22.00
C SER A 63 2.03 2.42 -21.93
N GLY A 64 2.61 2.20 -20.75
CA GLY A 64 4.05 2.20 -20.53
C GLY A 64 4.49 3.01 -19.33
N GLU A 65 5.65 3.66 -19.43
CA GLU A 65 6.26 4.46 -18.36
C GLU A 65 6.25 5.94 -18.71
N THR A 66 5.95 6.76 -17.70
CA THR A 66 6.19 8.21 -17.70
C THR A 66 6.97 8.62 -16.46
N THR A 67 7.66 9.76 -16.50
CA THR A 67 8.45 10.26 -15.37
C THR A 67 8.05 11.69 -15.04
N LEU A 68 7.84 11.93 -13.75
CA LEU A 68 7.65 13.26 -13.19
C LEU A 68 8.92 13.67 -12.45
N GLU A 69 9.54 14.78 -12.85
CA GLU A 69 10.61 15.41 -12.08
C GLU A 69 10.02 16.13 -10.87
N VAL A 70 10.53 15.84 -9.67
CA VAL A 70 10.10 16.46 -8.42
C VAL A 70 11.19 17.36 -7.86
N GLU A 71 10.79 18.50 -7.31
CA GLU A 71 11.74 19.51 -6.79
C GLU A 71 12.40 19.04 -5.48
N GLU A 72 11.68 18.23 -4.69
CA GLU A 72 12.14 17.72 -3.41
C GLU A 72 12.28 16.20 -3.47
N PRO A 73 13.39 15.62 -3.00
CA PRO A 73 13.56 14.17 -3.02
C PRO A 73 12.43 13.46 -2.27
N ALA A 74 11.81 12.51 -2.97
CA ALA A 74 10.71 11.69 -2.47
C ALA A 74 11.14 10.24 -2.25
N THR A 75 10.61 9.60 -1.21
CA THR A 75 10.76 8.17 -0.93
C THR A 75 9.42 7.43 -0.96
N ALA A 76 8.31 8.16 -1.01
CA ALA A 76 6.97 7.61 -1.21
C ALA A 76 6.19 8.48 -2.19
N ALA A 77 5.38 7.86 -3.05
CA ALA A 77 4.54 8.55 -4.02
C ALA A 77 3.26 7.76 -4.27
N VAL A 78 2.16 8.47 -4.51
CA VAL A 78 0.88 7.90 -4.97
C VAL A 78 0.30 8.78 -6.07
N VAL A 79 -0.58 8.20 -6.89
CA VAL A 79 -1.36 8.93 -7.90
C VAL A 79 -2.83 8.90 -7.48
N THR A 80 -3.52 10.03 -7.58
CA THR A 80 -4.97 10.12 -7.38
C THR A 80 -5.71 9.74 -8.66
N SER A 81 -6.98 9.37 -8.56
CA SER A 81 -7.82 9.08 -9.73
C SER A 81 -8.03 10.29 -10.65
N SER A 82 -7.85 11.51 -10.14
CA SER A 82 -7.87 12.75 -10.91
C SER A 82 -6.51 13.13 -11.52
N GLY A 83 -5.45 12.32 -11.24
CA GLY A 83 -4.14 12.42 -11.90
C GLY A 83 -3.10 13.27 -11.16
N GLU A 84 -3.40 13.76 -9.95
CA GLU A 84 -2.37 14.38 -9.12
C GLU A 84 -1.41 13.34 -8.58
N VAL A 85 -0.15 13.72 -8.49
CA VAL A 85 0.88 12.93 -7.81
C VAL A 85 1.13 13.53 -6.44
N VAL A 86 0.94 12.73 -5.40
CA VAL A 86 1.24 13.12 -4.02
C VAL A 86 2.51 12.41 -3.59
N THR A 87 3.50 13.18 -3.16
CA THR A 87 4.81 12.65 -2.75
C THR A 87 5.14 12.99 -1.31
N ALA A 88 5.96 12.18 -0.70
CA ALA A 88 6.48 12.41 0.65
C ALA A 88 7.89 11.83 0.82
N SER A 89 8.52 12.12 1.94
CA SER A 89 9.88 11.69 2.25
C SER A 89 9.98 11.16 3.67
N ASP A 90 10.85 10.18 3.86
CA ASP A 90 11.29 9.68 5.18
C ASP A 90 12.31 10.60 5.87
N ALA A 91 12.76 11.66 5.17
CA ALA A 91 13.71 12.65 5.68
C ALA A 91 13.07 14.01 5.98
N GLN A 92 11.87 14.27 5.49
CA GLN A 92 11.23 15.59 5.61
C GLN A 92 9.77 15.47 6.09
N ARG A 93 9.37 16.38 6.96
CA ARG A 93 7.98 16.48 7.49
C ARG A 93 7.09 17.26 6.55
N LYS A 94 7.05 16.80 5.29
CA LYS A 94 6.32 17.43 4.20
C LYS A 94 5.65 16.37 3.33
N VAL A 95 4.51 16.76 2.79
CA VAL A 95 3.84 16.11 1.66
C VAL A 95 3.71 17.16 0.57
N TRP A 96 3.99 16.80 -0.67
CA TRP A 96 3.92 17.68 -1.82
C TRP A 96 2.88 17.16 -2.82
N VAL A 97 2.14 18.08 -3.40
CA VAL A 97 1.12 17.76 -4.40
C VAL A 97 1.56 18.33 -5.75
N TYR A 98 1.56 17.49 -6.77
CA TYR A 98 1.89 17.85 -8.16
C TYR A 98 0.68 17.68 -9.04
N ARG A 99 0.44 18.67 -9.92
CA ARG A 99 -0.60 18.64 -10.96
C ARG A 99 0.00 19.13 -12.27
N ASP A 100 -0.25 18.40 -13.36
CA ASP A 100 0.29 18.72 -14.70
C ASP A 100 1.81 18.95 -14.69
N GLY A 101 2.54 18.12 -13.95
CA GLY A 101 3.99 18.17 -13.83
C GLY A 101 4.53 19.31 -12.96
N LYS A 102 3.69 20.05 -12.23
CA LYS A 102 4.10 21.19 -11.41
C LYS A 102 3.67 20.98 -9.95
N LYS A 103 4.56 21.35 -9.03
CA LYS A 103 4.22 21.39 -7.62
C LYS A 103 3.17 22.50 -7.37
N VAL A 104 1.99 22.10 -6.88
CA VAL A 104 0.88 23.02 -6.61
C VAL A 104 0.68 23.26 -5.12
N ASP A 105 1.16 22.35 -4.24
CA ASP A 105 1.04 22.51 -2.81
C ASP A 105 2.20 21.86 -2.04
N THR A 106 2.38 22.31 -0.78
CA THR A 106 3.33 21.77 0.19
C THR A 106 2.68 21.72 1.57
N ILE A 107 2.37 20.55 2.04
CA ILE A 107 1.65 20.30 3.29
C ILE A 107 2.65 19.96 4.38
N SER A 108 2.64 20.72 5.48
CA SER A 108 3.43 20.36 6.66
C SER A 108 2.74 19.28 7.46
N VAL A 109 3.47 18.22 7.79
CA VAL A 109 2.98 17.07 8.55
C VAL A 109 3.78 16.87 9.84
N ALA A 110 3.19 16.17 10.81
CA ALA A 110 3.77 16.03 12.14
C ALA A 110 5.08 15.23 12.17
N ARG A 111 5.22 14.26 11.24
CA ARG A 111 6.35 13.36 11.12
C ARG A 111 6.69 13.10 9.66
N GLU A 112 7.85 12.54 9.41
CA GLU A 112 8.31 11.98 8.15
C GLU A 112 7.35 10.87 7.69
N THR A 113 7.40 10.47 6.43
CA THR A 113 6.48 9.49 5.84
C THR A 113 7.24 8.26 5.38
N ASP A 114 6.85 7.10 5.88
CA ASP A 114 7.43 5.81 5.49
C ASP A 114 6.65 5.12 4.37
N GLN A 115 5.32 5.29 4.31
CA GLN A 115 4.46 4.78 3.25
C GLN A 115 3.32 5.75 2.99
N LEU A 116 2.91 5.86 1.73
CA LEU A 116 1.69 6.51 1.25
C LEU A 116 0.81 5.50 0.54
N ILE A 117 -0.50 5.59 0.75
CA ILE A 117 -1.51 4.94 -0.10
C ILE A 117 -2.52 5.98 -0.57
N ALA A 118 -3.10 5.76 -1.74
CA ALA A 118 -4.25 6.49 -2.24
C ALA A 118 -5.36 5.51 -2.57
N MET A 119 -6.60 5.88 -2.31
CA MET A 119 -7.76 5.05 -2.64
C MET A 119 -8.92 5.90 -3.09
N GLN A 120 -9.67 5.41 -4.07
CA GLN A 120 -10.86 6.06 -4.54
C GLN A 120 -11.95 6.04 -3.46
N LEU A 121 -12.67 7.14 -3.35
CA LEU A 121 -13.86 7.24 -2.51
C LEU A 121 -15.10 7.46 -3.39
N PRO A 122 -16.28 6.92 -3.02
CA PRO A 122 -17.51 7.19 -3.72
C PRO A 122 -17.87 8.68 -3.69
N ASP A 123 -18.07 9.28 -4.87
CA ASP A 123 -18.53 10.66 -5.04
C ASP A 123 -17.67 11.75 -4.37
N GLN A 124 -16.39 11.48 -4.12
CA GLN A 124 -15.44 12.39 -3.46
C GLN A 124 -14.05 12.29 -4.11
N ASP A 125 -13.17 13.23 -3.75
CA ASP A 125 -11.74 13.12 -4.06
C ASP A 125 -11.14 11.91 -3.33
N ASP A 126 -10.09 11.32 -3.92
CA ASP A 126 -9.40 10.18 -3.33
C ASP A 126 -8.91 10.47 -1.91
N ALA A 127 -9.01 9.49 -1.03
CA ALA A 127 -8.32 9.55 0.25
C ALA A 127 -6.84 9.26 0.05
N VAL A 128 -6.00 10.07 0.68
CA VAL A 128 -4.55 9.82 0.79
C VAL A 128 -4.21 9.59 2.26
N VAL A 129 -3.58 8.47 2.55
CA VAL A 129 -3.21 8.08 3.92
C VAL A 129 -1.72 7.77 3.98
N ARG A 130 -1.09 8.17 5.07
CA ARG A 130 0.34 7.97 5.33
C ARG A 130 0.58 7.32 6.67
N ILE A 131 1.73 6.67 6.81
CA ILE A 131 2.22 6.18 8.10
C ILE A 131 3.59 6.77 8.44
N ASN A 132 3.86 6.78 9.75
CA ASN A 132 5.21 6.93 10.28
C ASN A 132 5.52 5.75 11.21
N ARG A 133 6.53 4.95 10.86
CA ARG A 133 6.90 3.73 11.59
C ARG A 133 7.56 4.04 12.93
N PHE A 134 8.33 5.12 13.03
CA PHE A 134 9.00 5.49 14.27
C PHE A 134 8.02 5.84 15.40
N ASP A 135 6.99 6.66 15.11
CA ASP A 135 5.96 7.03 16.08
C ASP A 135 4.75 6.08 16.06
N THR A 136 4.76 5.08 15.17
CA THR A 136 3.66 4.12 14.95
C THR A 136 2.31 4.82 14.75
N THR A 137 2.29 5.80 13.83
CA THR A 137 1.10 6.60 13.55
C THR A 137 0.60 6.42 12.12
N ILE A 138 -0.71 6.56 11.96
CA ILE A 138 -1.41 6.68 10.69
C ILE A 138 -2.11 8.04 10.63
N GLN A 139 -2.10 8.66 9.45
CA GLN A 139 -2.64 10.00 9.24
C GLN A 139 -3.26 10.12 7.86
N ASP A 140 -4.47 10.67 7.77
CA ASP A 140 -5.02 11.15 6.50
C ASP A 140 -4.38 12.47 6.10
N VAL A 141 -4.30 12.72 4.80
CA VAL A 141 -3.78 13.94 4.18
C VAL A 141 -4.91 14.60 3.40
N ASP A 142 -5.38 15.75 3.86
CA ASP A 142 -6.32 16.58 3.11
C ASP A 142 -5.54 17.32 2.02
N TRP A 143 -5.21 16.57 0.95
CA TRP A 143 -4.35 17.05 -0.15
C TRP A 143 -5.06 18.09 -1.01
N THR A 144 -6.39 18.11 -1.05
CA THR A 144 -7.19 19.13 -1.75
C THR A 144 -7.32 20.41 -0.92
N GLY A 145 -7.41 20.29 0.41
CA GLY A 145 -7.45 21.43 1.34
C GLY A 145 -6.08 21.95 1.79
N GLY A 146 -4.98 21.34 1.34
CA GLY A 146 -3.61 21.80 1.61
C GLY A 146 -3.19 21.64 3.07
N ARG A 147 -3.67 20.63 3.79
CA ARG A 147 -3.38 20.44 5.21
C ARG A 147 -3.28 18.98 5.61
N GLN A 148 -2.58 18.73 6.74
CA GLN A 148 -2.64 17.42 7.36
C GLN A 148 -4.04 17.17 7.95
N GLY A 149 -4.48 15.92 7.88
CA GLY A 149 -5.73 15.48 8.50
C GLY A 149 -5.54 14.95 9.93
N GLY A 150 -6.43 14.05 10.36
CA GLY A 150 -6.39 13.39 11.66
C GLY A 150 -5.19 12.46 11.79
N THR A 151 -4.63 12.36 12.99
CA THR A 151 -3.53 11.43 13.30
C THR A 151 -3.97 10.48 14.38
N LEU A 152 -3.80 9.18 14.14
CA LEU A 152 -4.09 8.11 15.09
C LEU A 152 -2.88 7.21 15.30
N ARG A 153 -2.92 6.41 16.35
CA ARG A 153 -1.89 5.42 16.63
C ARG A 153 -2.25 4.07 16.04
N VAL A 154 -1.24 3.36 15.51
CA VAL A 154 -1.35 1.96 15.10
C VAL A 154 -0.58 1.10 16.11
N GLY A 155 -1.21 0.76 17.21
CA GLY A 155 -0.65 -0.14 18.20
C GLY A 155 0.76 0.23 18.70
N LEU A 156 1.67 -0.72 18.65
CA LEU A 156 3.05 -0.63 19.16
C LEU A 156 4.11 -0.52 18.06
N GLY A 157 3.77 -0.84 16.81
CA GLY A 157 4.73 -0.77 15.70
C GLY A 157 4.07 -1.05 14.37
N VAL A 158 3.70 0.00 13.60
CA VAL A 158 3.07 -0.17 12.30
C VAL A 158 4.04 -0.80 11.29
N GLY A 159 3.57 -1.86 10.63
CA GLY A 159 4.20 -2.47 9.46
C GLY A 159 3.81 -1.72 8.18
N LYS A 160 2.86 -2.29 7.43
CA LYS A 160 2.29 -1.69 6.23
C LYS A 160 0.80 -1.40 6.39
N ILE A 161 0.30 -0.58 5.47
CA ILE A 161 -1.12 -0.26 5.31
C ILE A 161 -1.56 -0.54 3.87
N ASP A 162 -2.83 -0.89 3.71
CA ASP A 162 -3.53 -0.95 2.45
C ASP A 162 -4.96 -0.42 2.63
N GLY A 163 -5.64 -0.02 1.56
CA GLY A 163 -6.98 0.53 1.68
C GLY A 163 -7.80 0.50 0.40
N THR A 164 -9.11 0.41 0.60
CA THR A 164 -10.10 0.44 -0.46
C THR A 164 -11.40 1.07 0.05
N ASP A 165 -12.09 1.83 -0.80
CA ASP A 165 -13.43 2.39 -0.53
C ASP A 165 -13.54 3.07 0.86
N GLY A 166 -12.50 3.78 1.28
CA GLY A 166 -12.46 4.48 2.56
C GLY A 166 -12.19 3.59 3.78
N VAL A 167 -11.95 2.31 3.60
CA VAL A 167 -11.46 1.40 4.64
C VAL A 167 -9.94 1.28 4.53
N VAL A 168 -9.22 1.51 5.63
CA VAL A 168 -7.78 1.32 5.70
C VAL A 168 -7.46 0.22 6.69
N LEU A 169 -6.72 -0.77 6.23
CA LEU A 169 -6.14 -1.83 7.04
C LEU A 169 -4.72 -1.46 7.46
N ALA A 170 -4.32 -1.84 8.66
CA ALA A 170 -2.94 -1.65 9.12
C ALA A 170 -2.49 -2.83 9.99
N ALA A 171 -1.27 -3.28 9.76
CA ALA A 171 -0.61 -4.29 10.58
C ALA A 171 0.13 -3.63 11.75
N ASP A 172 -0.13 -4.06 12.99
CA ASP A 172 0.71 -3.73 14.14
C ASP A 172 1.75 -4.84 14.33
N ALA A 173 2.90 -4.68 13.70
CA ALA A 173 3.96 -5.68 13.65
C ALA A 173 4.52 -6.04 15.03
N THR A 174 4.49 -5.11 15.97
CA THR A 174 5.00 -5.31 17.33
C THR A 174 3.91 -5.78 18.29
N GLY A 175 2.70 -5.24 18.18
CA GLY A 175 1.59 -5.57 19.08
C GLY A 175 0.77 -6.78 18.63
N SER A 176 1.06 -7.36 17.46
CA SER A 176 0.34 -8.51 16.90
C SER A 176 -1.16 -8.25 16.77
N GLN A 177 -1.52 -7.16 16.10
CA GLN A 177 -2.91 -6.77 15.88
C GLN A 177 -3.16 -6.34 14.43
N LEU A 178 -4.38 -6.60 13.97
CA LEU A 178 -4.97 -5.96 12.80
C LEU A 178 -5.75 -4.74 13.28
N PHE A 179 -5.50 -3.60 12.65
CA PHE A 179 -6.28 -2.37 12.81
C PHE A 179 -7.08 -2.09 11.55
N VAL A 180 -8.32 -1.68 11.72
CA VAL A 180 -9.22 -1.27 10.64
C VAL A 180 -9.68 0.15 10.92
N TYR A 181 -9.37 1.06 10.00
CA TYR A 181 -9.79 2.47 10.07
C TYR A 181 -10.80 2.76 8.98
N ASN A 182 -11.56 3.83 9.18
CA ASN A 182 -12.43 4.44 8.17
C ASN A 182 -11.92 5.85 7.89
N THR A 183 -11.82 6.24 6.61
CA THR A 183 -11.34 7.55 6.15
C THR A 183 -12.28 8.23 5.16
N MET A 184 -13.59 7.91 5.23
CA MET A 184 -14.62 8.56 4.40
C MET A 184 -14.77 10.07 4.65
N ASP A 185 -14.30 10.56 5.79
CA ASP A 185 -14.28 11.96 6.18
C ASP A 185 -12.95 12.22 6.92
N ILE A 186 -12.89 12.05 8.23
CA ILE A 186 -11.66 12.09 9.02
C ILE A 186 -11.33 10.67 9.44
N ILE A 187 -10.05 10.30 9.40
CA ILE A 187 -9.62 8.96 9.79
C ILE A 187 -10.06 8.61 11.22
N ARG A 188 -10.70 7.45 11.37
CA ARG A 188 -11.23 6.93 12.65
C ARG A 188 -10.92 5.46 12.80
N LEU A 189 -10.49 5.05 13.98
CA LEU A 189 -10.38 3.63 14.30
C LEU A 189 -11.79 3.02 14.37
N HIS A 190 -11.99 1.94 13.63
CA HIS A 190 -13.27 1.23 13.56
C HIS A 190 -13.22 -0.11 14.27
N GLN A 191 -12.20 -0.93 14.00
CA GLN A 191 -12.06 -2.28 14.59
C GLN A 191 -10.61 -2.60 14.87
N THR A 192 -10.37 -3.50 15.81
CA THR A 192 -9.08 -4.15 16.05
C THR A 192 -9.28 -5.62 16.42
N ALA A 193 -8.32 -6.46 16.09
CA ALA A 193 -8.28 -7.84 16.57
C ALA A 193 -6.84 -8.32 16.76
N PRO A 194 -6.59 -9.21 17.75
CA PRO A 194 -5.31 -9.90 17.84
C PRO A 194 -5.14 -10.84 16.64
N VAL A 195 -3.91 -10.92 16.13
CA VAL A 195 -3.52 -11.78 15.00
C VAL A 195 -2.26 -12.58 15.34
N ALA A 196 -1.80 -13.43 14.43
CA ALA A 196 -0.54 -14.16 14.58
C ALA A 196 0.65 -13.20 14.76
N GLN A 197 1.73 -13.68 15.37
CA GLN A 197 2.91 -12.85 15.69
C GLN A 197 3.64 -12.36 14.43
N GLY A 198 4.19 -11.15 14.52
CA GLY A 198 4.93 -10.52 13.43
C GLY A 198 4.06 -10.21 12.20
N PRO A 199 2.84 -9.65 12.37
CA PRO A 199 2.08 -9.20 11.21
C PRO A 199 2.83 -8.08 10.51
N TRP A 200 2.80 -8.06 9.16
CA TRP A 200 3.59 -7.07 8.43
C TRP A 200 2.82 -6.33 7.37
N ASP A 201 2.17 -7.05 6.44
CA ASP A 201 1.43 -6.45 5.34
C ASP A 201 -0.03 -6.91 5.36
N VAL A 202 -0.89 -6.10 4.77
CA VAL A 202 -2.34 -6.27 4.75
C VAL A 202 -2.89 -6.01 3.36
N THR A 203 -3.99 -6.67 3.00
CA THR A 203 -4.73 -6.36 1.78
C THR A 203 -6.21 -6.69 1.92
N TRP A 204 -7.05 -6.05 1.11
CA TRP A 204 -8.48 -6.34 1.05
C TRP A 204 -8.83 -7.25 -0.12
N ASP A 205 -9.41 -8.40 0.17
CA ASP A 205 -10.01 -9.29 -0.81
C ASP A 205 -11.48 -8.90 -1.02
N ALA A 206 -11.74 -8.19 -2.11
CA ALA A 206 -13.08 -7.70 -2.42
C ALA A 206 -14.05 -8.83 -2.79
N ALA A 207 -13.57 -9.92 -3.41
CA ALA A 207 -14.39 -11.04 -3.83
C ALA A 207 -14.94 -11.84 -2.64
N ASN A 208 -14.09 -12.13 -1.66
CA ASN A 208 -14.48 -12.90 -0.46
C ASN A 208 -14.82 -12.01 0.74
N LYS A 209 -14.62 -10.68 0.62
CA LYS A 209 -14.81 -9.70 1.71
C LYS A 209 -13.97 -10.01 2.95
N LEU A 210 -12.71 -10.33 2.73
CA LEU A 210 -11.76 -10.63 3.78
C LEU A 210 -10.62 -9.60 3.83
N ALA A 211 -10.26 -9.20 5.04
CA ALA A 211 -9.01 -8.52 5.30
C ALA A 211 -7.91 -9.57 5.50
N TRP A 212 -6.96 -9.64 4.60
CA TRP A 212 -5.80 -10.53 4.73
C TRP A 212 -4.65 -9.80 5.42
N ILE A 213 -3.93 -10.55 6.27
CA ILE A 213 -2.74 -10.06 6.95
C ILE A 213 -1.68 -11.16 6.96
N THR A 214 -0.45 -10.79 6.59
CA THR A 214 0.70 -11.71 6.66
C THR A 214 1.26 -11.78 8.07
N SER A 215 1.87 -12.93 8.42
CA SER A 215 2.67 -13.14 9.62
C SER A 215 4.06 -13.63 9.22
N THR A 216 5.08 -12.82 9.48
CA THR A 216 6.48 -13.16 9.18
C THR A 216 7.05 -14.18 10.16
N ALA A 217 6.52 -14.24 11.39
CA ALA A 217 6.97 -15.19 12.40
C ALA A 217 6.54 -16.63 12.09
N ASP A 218 5.36 -16.80 11.51
CA ASP A 218 4.76 -18.12 11.27
C ASP A 218 4.73 -18.49 9.78
N ASN A 219 5.13 -17.57 8.88
CA ASN A 219 5.01 -17.72 7.43
C ASN A 219 3.59 -18.11 7.02
N THR A 220 2.62 -17.30 7.43
CA THR A 220 1.21 -17.48 7.09
C THR A 220 0.58 -16.19 6.63
N ALA A 221 -0.51 -16.27 5.86
CA ALA A 221 -1.46 -15.18 5.66
C ALA A 221 -2.83 -15.63 6.19
N THR A 222 -3.50 -14.75 6.94
CA THR A 222 -4.76 -15.04 7.60
C THR A 222 -5.83 -14.04 7.16
N GLY A 223 -6.97 -14.54 6.72
CA GLY A 223 -8.13 -13.76 6.27
C GLY A 223 -9.17 -13.58 7.37
N TYR A 224 -9.60 -12.35 7.59
CA TYR A 224 -10.57 -11.94 8.60
C TYR A 224 -11.80 -11.33 7.97
N ASP A 225 -12.99 -11.79 8.40
CA ASP A 225 -14.28 -11.16 8.12
C ASP A 225 -14.51 -9.98 9.08
N LEU A 226 -14.77 -8.81 8.50
CA LEU A 226 -15.00 -7.58 9.27
C LEU A 226 -16.47 -7.27 9.54
N SER A 227 -17.42 -8.04 9.00
CA SER A 227 -18.86 -7.74 9.02
C SER A 227 -19.48 -7.80 10.42
N GLY A 228 -18.87 -8.55 11.35
CA GLY A 228 -19.39 -8.77 12.70
C GLY A 228 -19.04 -7.68 13.72
N GLY A 229 -18.38 -6.58 13.31
CA GLY A 229 -17.94 -5.49 14.21
C GLY A 229 -16.63 -5.79 14.96
N VAL A 230 -16.21 -7.06 15.00
CA VAL A 230 -14.88 -7.51 15.44
C VAL A 230 -14.35 -8.45 14.35
N PRO A 231 -13.11 -8.25 13.86
CA PRO A 231 -12.53 -9.12 12.85
C PRO A 231 -12.51 -10.58 13.32
N ALA A 232 -13.09 -11.48 12.52
CA ALA A 232 -13.20 -12.90 12.81
C ALA A 232 -12.42 -13.72 11.78
N GLN A 233 -11.46 -14.54 12.22
CA GLN A 233 -10.69 -15.40 11.33
C GLN A 233 -11.61 -16.35 10.55
N LYS A 234 -11.42 -16.40 9.22
CA LYS A 234 -12.18 -17.28 8.30
C LYS A 234 -11.29 -18.21 7.51
N ALA A 235 -10.10 -17.73 7.11
CA ALA A 235 -9.17 -18.47 6.28
C ALA A 235 -7.73 -18.31 6.77
N GLN A 236 -6.87 -19.25 6.40
CA GLN A 236 -5.43 -19.15 6.61
C GLN A 236 -4.69 -19.99 5.58
N VAL A 237 -3.61 -19.46 5.05
CA VAL A 237 -2.74 -20.17 4.11
C VAL A 237 -1.28 -20.09 4.59
N ALA A 238 -0.52 -21.16 4.33
CA ALA A 238 0.94 -21.12 4.49
C ALA A 238 1.56 -20.31 3.34
N THR A 239 2.58 -19.52 3.64
CA THR A 239 3.22 -18.62 2.68
C THR A 239 4.68 -19.00 2.42
N VAL A 240 5.29 -18.31 1.42
CA VAL A 240 6.76 -18.20 1.32
C VAL A 240 7.36 -17.69 2.62
N ALA A 241 8.65 -17.92 2.82
CA ALA A 241 9.36 -17.43 4.02
C ALA A 241 9.37 -15.89 4.05
N ASP A 242 9.19 -15.33 5.25
CA ASP A 242 9.21 -13.89 5.52
C ASP A 242 8.28 -13.10 4.57
N PRO A 243 6.95 -13.33 4.63
CA PRO A 243 5.97 -12.73 3.71
C PRO A 243 5.75 -11.26 4.06
N GLN A 244 6.52 -10.36 3.47
CA GLN A 244 6.45 -8.92 3.72
C GLN A 244 5.67 -8.14 2.67
N SER A 245 5.07 -8.81 1.69
CA SER A 245 4.14 -8.16 0.77
C SER A 245 3.01 -9.10 0.38
N ILE A 246 1.77 -8.60 0.38
CA ILE A 246 0.57 -9.33 -0.02
C ILE A 246 -0.37 -8.41 -0.76
N ILE A 247 -0.93 -8.91 -1.87
CA ILE A 247 -2.02 -8.27 -2.61
C ILE A 247 -3.11 -9.28 -2.90
N SER A 248 -4.33 -8.79 -3.10
CA SER A 248 -5.47 -9.56 -3.57
C SER A 248 -5.98 -9.02 -4.90
N LEU A 249 -6.23 -9.88 -5.85
CA LEU A 249 -6.84 -9.54 -7.14
C LEU A 249 -8.37 -9.67 -7.07
N ASP A 250 -9.06 -9.09 -8.05
CA ASP A 250 -10.53 -9.11 -8.13
C ASP A 250 -11.14 -10.52 -8.18
N ASP A 251 -10.37 -11.54 -8.57
CA ASP A 251 -10.79 -12.94 -8.60
C ASP A 251 -10.41 -13.74 -7.35
N ALA A 252 -10.08 -13.05 -6.25
CA ALA A 252 -9.59 -13.60 -4.97
C ALA A 252 -8.23 -14.33 -5.07
N THR A 253 -7.48 -14.13 -6.13
CA THR A 253 -6.10 -14.62 -6.20
C THR A 253 -5.22 -13.77 -5.27
N LEU A 254 -4.58 -14.41 -4.30
CA LEU A 254 -3.57 -13.76 -3.45
C LEU A 254 -2.19 -13.91 -4.09
N ILE A 255 -1.42 -12.85 -4.06
CA ILE A 255 0.00 -12.86 -4.43
C ILE A 255 0.80 -12.40 -3.23
N ILE A 256 1.78 -13.20 -2.83
CA ILE A 256 2.56 -13.00 -1.62
C ILE A 256 4.04 -13.04 -1.99
N ALA A 257 4.81 -12.04 -1.57
CA ALA A 257 6.25 -11.98 -1.84
C ALA A 257 7.07 -12.09 -0.56
N SER A 258 8.15 -12.85 -0.68
CA SER A 258 9.18 -12.98 0.34
C SER A 258 10.11 -11.77 0.35
N ALA A 259 10.49 -11.27 1.53
CA ALA A 259 11.53 -10.25 1.66
C ALA A 259 12.95 -10.85 1.66
N THR A 260 13.10 -12.17 1.82
CA THR A 260 14.38 -12.85 1.92
C THR A 260 14.77 -13.63 0.65
N GLY A 261 14.02 -13.43 -0.45
CA GLY A 261 14.33 -14.03 -1.74
C GLY A 261 13.79 -15.45 -1.95
N ASP A 262 12.85 -15.91 -1.12
CA ASP A 262 12.14 -17.20 -1.30
C ASP A 262 11.12 -17.16 -2.45
N GLY A 263 11.01 -16.03 -3.14
CA GLY A 263 10.21 -15.84 -4.34
C GLY A 263 8.82 -15.26 -4.10
N ILE A 264 7.94 -15.53 -5.07
CA ILE A 264 6.55 -15.07 -5.09
C ILE A 264 5.64 -16.28 -5.12
N GLN A 265 4.67 -16.31 -4.22
CA GLN A 265 3.63 -17.34 -4.17
C GLN A 265 2.32 -16.77 -4.72
N ILE A 266 1.65 -17.53 -5.56
CA ILE A 266 0.33 -17.20 -6.08
C ILE A 266 -0.64 -18.27 -5.57
N VAL A 267 -1.61 -17.83 -4.76
CA VAL A 267 -2.63 -18.69 -4.14
C VAL A 267 -3.97 -18.35 -4.74
N LYS A 268 -4.64 -19.34 -5.29
CA LYS A 268 -6.05 -19.23 -5.69
C LYS A 268 -6.87 -19.99 -4.67
N GLU A 269 -7.55 -19.29 -3.78
CA GLU A 269 -8.47 -19.94 -2.86
C GLU A 269 -9.70 -20.45 -3.60
N THR A 270 -9.93 -21.75 -3.48
CA THR A 270 -11.23 -22.36 -3.78
C THR A 270 -11.96 -22.53 -2.44
N MET A 271 -12.81 -21.56 -2.07
CA MET A 271 -13.75 -21.76 -0.98
C MET A 271 -14.91 -22.69 -1.38
#